data_53f9a2e49966711978b0d9e24c9ccca6
#
_entry.id   53f9a2e49966711978b0d9e24c9ccca6
#
_cell.length_a   1.000
_cell.length_b   1.000
_cell.length_c   1.000
_cell.angle_alpha   90.00
_cell.angle_beta   90.00
_cell.angle_gamma   90.00
#
_symmetry.space_group_name_H-M   'P 1'
#
loop_
_entity.id
_entity.type
_entity.pdbx_description
1 polymer ?
#
loop_
_entity_poly.entity_id
_entity_poly.type
_entity_poly.pdbx_seq_one_letter_code
_entity_poly.pdbx_strand_id
1 'polypeptide(L)'
;MVDSYKWLPPSLKGYFENMRIDAPADVPWAPLSKPLAEARIALVTTAGISVRGVEPPFDYAREQIEPNWGDPTYRMLPRDLRQDQVQSGHLHINNNDIDADFNVALPISRMLELEAEGVIGSLAPTNYSFMGYQPDTTAWRERYAPEVAQRMRDERVDGVLLTPV
;
A
#
# COMPACT_ATOMS: atom_id res chain seq x y z
N MET A 1 26.75 8.27 -4.94
CA MET A 1 25.57 7.46 -5.29
C MET A 1 25.64 6.18 -4.47
N VAL A 2 24.59 5.79 -3.79
CA VAL A 2 24.57 4.55 -2.99
C VAL A 2 24.42 3.38 -3.94
N ASP A 3 25.31 2.37 -3.85
CA ASP A 3 25.14 1.12 -4.59
C ASP A 3 24.08 0.25 -3.87
N SER A 4 22.83 0.39 -4.31
CA SER A 4 21.69 -0.34 -3.76
C SER A 4 21.74 -1.85 -4.07
N TYR A 5 22.53 -2.25 -5.06
CA TYR A 5 22.58 -3.65 -5.52
C TYR A 5 23.61 -4.49 -4.78
N LYS A 6 24.50 -3.89 -3.98
CA LYS A 6 25.56 -4.62 -3.28
C LYS A 6 25.07 -5.67 -2.26
N TRP A 7 23.82 -5.51 -1.79
CA TRP A 7 23.18 -6.40 -0.82
C TRP A 7 22.29 -7.47 -1.46
N LEU A 8 22.09 -7.41 -2.78
CA LEU A 8 21.29 -8.41 -3.48
C LEU A 8 22.06 -9.73 -3.64
N PRO A 9 21.38 -10.88 -3.55
CA PRO A 9 21.94 -12.14 -3.95
C PRO A 9 22.50 -12.06 -5.39
N PRO A 10 23.65 -12.69 -5.70
CA PRO A 10 24.25 -12.63 -7.05
C PRO A 10 23.28 -13.01 -8.18
N SER A 11 22.34 -13.94 -7.92
CA SER A 11 21.32 -14.38 -8.87
C SER A 11 20.31 -13.27 -9.24
N LEU A 12 20.05 -12.35 -8.35
CA LEU A 12 19.11 -11.24 -8.57
C LEU A 12 19.81 -9.96 -9.03
N LYS A 13 21.09 -9.79 -8.66
CA LYS A 13 21.84 -8.59 -8.99
C LYS A 13 21.85 -8.31 -10.49
N GLY A 14 22.21 -9.31 -11.30
CA GLY A 14 22.25 -9.17 -12.77
C GLY A 14 20.89 -8.87 -13.39
N TYR A 15 19.80 -9.39 -12.82
CA TYR A 15 18.44 -9.06 -13.26
C TYR A 15 18.14 -7.58 -13.05
N PHE A 16 18.35 -7.06 -11.83
CA PHE A 16 18.05 -5.66 -11.52
C PHE A 16 19.00 -4.67 -12.20
N GLU A 17 20.29 -5.00 -12.37
CA GLU A 17 21.24 -4.14 -13.09
C GLU A 17 20.89 -3.99 -14.59
N ASN A 18 20.26 -5.01 -15.18
CA ASN A 18 19.83 -4.98 -16.57
C ASN A 18 18.37 -4.57 -16.78
N MET A 19 17.61 -4.40 -15.69
CA MET A 19 16.23 -3.94 -15.77
C MET A 19 16.20 -2.50 -16.31
N ARG A 20 15.60 -2.31 -17.46
CA ARG A 20 15.30 -0.98 -18.00
C ARG A 20 13.92 -0.56 -17.51
N ILE A 21 13.89 0.51 -16.72
CA ILE A 21 12.64 1.16 -16.35
C ILE A 21 12.52 2.36 -17.28
N ASP A 22 11.61 2.30 -18.24
CA ASP A 22 11.26 3.46 -19.06
C ASP A 22 10.45 4.42 -18.17
N ALA A 23 11.16 5.36 -17.56
CA ALA A 23 10.49 6.44 -16.84
C ALA A 23 9.68 7.27 -17.85
N PRO A 24 8.40 7.58 -17.59
CA PRO A 24 7.64 8.47 -18.45
C PRO A 24 8.34 9.83 -18.54
N ALA A 25 8.34 10.42 -19.73
CA ALA A 25 8.95 11.73 -19.97
C ALA A 25 8.26 12.83 -19.13
N ASP A 26 7.00 12.63 -18.80
CA ASP A 26 6.19 13.49 -17.93
C ASP A 26 5.85 12.71 -16.66
N VAL A 27 6.44 13.11 -15.54
CA VAL A 27 6.12 12.57 -14.22
C VAL A 27 4.96 13.40 -13.66
N PRO A 28 3.76 12.82 -13.46
CA PRO A 28 2.64 13.55 -12.91
C PRO A 28 2.98 14.05 -11.50
N TRP A 29 2.97 15.36 -11.34
CA TRP A 29 3.22 16.02 -10.06
C TRP A 29 1.97 16.76 -9.61
N ALA A 30 1.40 16.36 -8.46
CA ALA A 30 0.30 17.05 -7.82
C ALA A 30 0.79 17.63 -6.48
N PRO A 31 1.09 18.93 -6.41
CA PRO A 31 1.52 19.55 -5.18
C PRO A 31 0.39 19.56 -4.13
N LEU A 32 0.76 19.39 -2.88
CA LEU A 32 -0.20 19.55 -1.78
C LEU A 32 -0.69 21.01 -1.77
N SER A 33 -2.01 21.21 -1.82
CA SER A 33 -2.63 22.53 -1.98
C SER A 33 -2.76 23.34 -0.69
N LYS A 34 -2.46 22.73 0.46
CA LYS A 34 -2.56 23.31 1.79
C LYS A 34 -1.41 22.85 2.71
N PRO A 35 -1.16 23.51 3.84
CA PRO A 35 -0.19 23.05 4.83
C PRO A 35 -0.51 21.63 5.32
N LEU A 36 0.51 20.83 5.64
CA LEU A 36 0.36 19.45 6.10
C LEU A 36 -0.53 19.38 7.36
N ALA A 37 -0.41 20.34 8.26
CA ALA A 37 -1.22 20.45 9.47
C ALA A 37 -2.73 20.66 9.21
N GLU A 38 -3.12 20.96 7.97
CA GLU A 38 -4.52 21.10 7.56
C GLU A 38 -4.95 19.98 6.61
N ALA A 39 -4.01 19.16 6.17
CA ALA A 39 -4.23 18.14 5.15
C ALA A 39 -4.82 16.85 5.73
N ARG A 40 -5.79 16.29 5.02
CA ARG A 40 -6.27 14.92 5.26
C ARG A 40 -5.42 13.93 4.49
N ILE A 41 -4.80 13.01 5.20
CA ILE A 41 -3.89 12.01 4.65
C ILE A 41 -4.54 10.63 4.66
N ALA A 42 -4.51 9.92 3.56
CA ALA A 42 -4.86 8.50 3.49
C ALA A 42 -3.59 7.64 3.38
N LEU A 43 -3.69 6.39 3.78
CA LEU A 43 -2.64 5.39 3.63
C LEU A 43 -3.01 4.37 2.56
N VAL A 44 -2.02 3.95 1.78
CA VAL A 44 -2.12 2.81 0.86
C VAL A 44 -0.93 1.90 1.08
N THR A 45 -1.20 0.64 1.36
CA THR A 45 -0.17 -0.39 1.47
C THR A 45 -0.30 -1.44 0.37
N THR A 46 0.81 -2.10 0.04
CA THR A 46 0.81 -3.29 -0.81
C THR A 46 1.03 -4.60 -0.04
N ALA A 47 0.89 -4.56 1.28
CA ALA A 47 1.11 -5.70 2.16
C ALA A 47 0.02 -6.79 2.11
N GLY A 48 -1.05 -6.61 1.33
CA GLY A 48 -2.11 -7.63 1.19
C GLY A 48 -2.88 -7.88 2.48
N ILE A 49 -3.07 -6.87 3.34
CA ILE A 49 -3.82 -6.99 4.58
C ILE A 49 -5.31 -6.70 4.38
N SER A 50 -6.15 -7.32 5.22
CA SER A 50 -7.60 -7.15 5.22
C SER A 50 -8.16 -7.10 6.63
N VAL A 51 -9.43 -6.68 6.78
CA VAL A 51 -10.13 -6.71 8.07
C VAL A 51 -10.81 -8.07 8.25
N ARG A 52 -10.39 -8.80 9.27
CA ARG A 52 -10.88 -10.14 9.58
C ARG A 52 -12.41 -10.16 9.73
N GLY A 53 -13.07 -11.01 8.95
CA GLY A 53 -14.52 -11.24 9.04
C GLY A 53 -15.40 -10.12 8.50
N VAL A 54 -14.83 -9.05 7.94
CA VAL A 54 -15.59 -7.93 7.35
C VAL A 54 -15.70 -8.10 5.83
N GLU A 55 -14.61 -8.41 5.18
CA GLU A 55 -14.57 -8.66 3.74
C GLU A 55 -13.71 -9.90 3.44
N PRO A 56 -13.87 -10.54 2.27
CA PRO A 56 -13.04 -11.67 1.89
C PRO A 56 -11.55 -11.28 1.92
N PRO A 57 -10.65 -12.15 2.40
CA PRO A 57 -9.21 -11.92 2.26
C PRO A 57 -8.82 -11.87 0.78
N PHE A 58 -7.58 -11.49 0.49
CA PHE A 58 -7.01 -11.66 -0.85
C PHE A 58 -6.97 -13.16 -1.21
N ASP A 59 -7.05 -13.48 -2.51
CA ASP A 59 -7.10 -14.87 -2.98
C ASP A 59 -5.71 -15.50 -3.02
N TYR A 60 -5.14 -15.71 -1.83
CA TYR A 60 -3.84 -16.35 -1.65
C TYR A 60 -3.80 -17.79 -2.20
N ALA A 61 -4.93 -18.50 -2.16
CA ALA A 61 -5.01 -19.86 -2.64
C ALA A 61 -4.80 -19.92 -4.16
N ARG A 62 -5.39 -19.00 -4.89
CA ARG A 62 -5.19 -18.87 -6.32
C ARG A 62 -3.76 -18.43 -6.64
N GLU A 63 -3.21 -17.48 -5.94
CA GLU A 63 -1.84 -17.00 -6.13
C GLU A 63 -0.81 -18.12 -5.95
N GLN A 64 -1.05 -19.06 -5.02
CA GLN A 64 -0.18 -20.23 -4.82
C GLN A 64 -0.14 -21.20 -6.00
N ILE A 65 -1.26 -21.34 -6.72
CA ILE A 65 -1.38 -22.30 -7.83
C ILE A 65 -1.20 -21.65 -9.21
N GLU A 66 -1.34 -20.34 -9.30
CA GLU A 66 -1.15 -19.55 -10.51
C GLU A 66 -0.01 -18.54 -10.33
N PRO A 67 1.28 -18.92 -10.48
CA PRO A 67 2.43 -18.07 -10.14
C PRO A 67 2.52 -16.76 -10.93
N ASN A 68 1.78 -16.64 -12.03
CA ASN A 68 1.73 -15.43 -12.86
C ASN A 68 0.46 -14.61 -12.64
N TRP A 69 -0.27 -14.87 -11.55
CA TRP A 69 -1.46 -14.13 -11.17
C TRP A 69 -1.27 -13.49 -9.79
N GLY A 70 -1.74 -12.28 -9.63
CA GLY A 70 -1.87 -11.57 -8.35
C GLY A 70 -3.28 -11.01 -8.22
N ASP A 71 -3.84 -10.99 -7.01
CA ASP A 71 -5.18 -10.44 -6.76
C ASP A 71 -5.18 -8.93 -7.02
N PRO A 72 -5.83 -8.42 -8.06
CA PRO A 72 -5.79 -7.01 -8.40
C PRO A 72 -6.75 -6.15 -7.58
N THR A 73 -7.58 -6.76 -6.75
CA THR A 73 -8.59 -6.07 -5.95
C THR A 73 -7.96 -5.34 -4.76
N TYR A 74 -8.74 -4.50 -4.08
CA TYR A 74 -8.28 -3.80 -2.88
C TYR A 74 -9.16 -4.14 -1.68
N ARG A 75 -8.66 -3.82 -0.48
CA ARG A 75 -9.40 -3.88 0.78
C ARG A 75 -9.45 -2.50 1.41
N MET A 76 -10.56 -2.22 2.10
CA MET A 76 -10.78 -0.96 2.80
C MET A 76 -10.50 -1.16 4.29
N LEU A 77 -9.62 -0.34 4.82
CA LEU A 77 -9.12 -0.44 6.18
C LEU A 77 -9.54 0.82 6.96
N PRO A 78 -10.35 0.68 8.02
CA PRO A 78 -10.82 1.84 8.79
C PRO A 78 -9.66 2.49 9.56
N ARG A 79 -9.77 3.79 9.83
CA ARG A 79 -8.76 4.54 10.59
C ARG A 79 -8.56 4.07 12.04
N ASP A 80 -9.54 3.38 12.60
CA ASP A 80 -9.52 2.82 13.95
C ASP A 80 -9.22 1.32 13.97
N LEU A 81 -8.61 0.80 12.87
CA LEU A 81 -8.20 -0.59 12.76
C LEU A 81 -7.27 -0.99 13.92
N ARG A 82 -7.59 -2.12 14.56
CA ARG A 82 -6.80 -2.69 15.64
C ARG A 82 -6.07 -3.95 15.19
N GLN A 83 -4.96 -4.26 15.88
CA GLN A 83 -4.12 -5.43 15.58
C GLN A 83 -4.91 -6.75 15.52
N ASP A 84 -5.84 -6.97 16.45
CA ASP A 84 -6.66 -8.19 16.52
C ASP A 84 -7.63 -8.36 15.33
N GLN A 85 -7.89 -7.28 14.60
CA GLN A 85 -8.76 -7.28 13.42
C GLN A 85 -7.98 -7.51 12.11
N VAL A 86 -6.65 -7.39 12.13
CA VAL A 86 -5.85 -7.54 10.93
C VAL A 86 -5.75 -9.02 10.53
N GLN A 87 -5.92 -9.28 9.24
CA GLN A 87 -5.59 -10.54 8.59
C GLN A 87 -4.54 -10.28 7.52
N SER A 88 -3.38 -10.92 7.66
CA SER A 88 -2.30 -10.93 6.68
C SER A 88 -2.23 -12.28 5.96
N GLY A 89 -1.52 -12.36 4.86
CA GLY A 89 -1.39 -13.59 4.09
C GLY A 89 -0.57 -13.42 2.81
N HIS A 90 0.16 -12.32 2.67
CA HIS A 90 1.01 -12.07 1.52
C HIS A 90 2.11 -13.14 1.40
N LEU A 91 2.19 -13.81 0.23
CA LEU A 91 3.06 -14.97 0.05
C LEU A 91 4.56 -14.63 -0.04
N HIS A 92 4.89 -13.37 -0.34
CA HIS A 92 6.27 -12.94 -0.64
C HIS A 92 6.92 -12.11 0.46
N ILE A 93 6.28 -11.97 1.62
CA ILE A 93 6.81 -11.22 2.78
C ILE A 93 6.72 -12.05 4.07
N ASN A 94 7.42 -11.60 5.11
CA ASN A 94 7.32 -12.19 6.44
C ASN A 94 6.07 -11.65 7.17
N ASN A 95 4.97 -12.39 7.13
CA ASN A 95 3.74 -11.99 7.79
C ASN A 95 3.84 -11.91 9.32
N ASN A 96 4.81 -12.58 9.95
CA ASN A 96 4.97 -12.55 11.42
C ASN A 96 5.20 -11.12 11.94
N ASP A 97 5.87 -10.27 11.18
CA ASP A 97 6.13 -8.88 11.59
C ASP A 97 4.82 -8.06 11.57
N ILE A 98 3.96 -8.28 10.56
CA ILE A 98 2.62 -7.66 10.47
C ILE A 98 1.69 -8.21 11.56
N ASP A 99 1.76 -9.51 11.85
CA ASP A 99 0.95 -10.15 12.89
C ASP A 99 1.36 -9.67 14.30
N ALA A 100 2.62 -9.26 14.48
CA ALA A 100 3.10 -8.64 15.72
C ALA A 100 2.71 -7.16 15.83
N ASP A 101 2.90 -6.38 14.75
CA ASP A 101 2.55 -4.96 14.67
C ASP A 101 2.27 -4.57 13.21
N PHE A 102 1.00 -4.43 12.84
CA PHE A 102 0.63 -4.07 11.48
C PHE A 102 1.11 -2.66 11.06
N ASN A 103 1.51 -1.81 12.00
CA ASN A 103 2.07 -0.50 11.69
C ASN A 103 3.38 -0.57 10.89
N VAL A 104 4.09 -1.70 10.86
CA VAL A 104 5.26 -1.89 9.99
C VAL A 104 4.90 -1.85 8.51
N ALA A 105 3.65 -2.19 8.17
CA ALA A 105 3.13 -2.21 6.79
C ALA A 105 2.12 -1.09 6.52
N LEU A 106 1.35 -0.67 7.53
CA LEU A 106 0.35 0.39 7.42
C LEU A 106 0.31 1.19 8.73
N PRO A 107 1.03 2.31 8.83
CA PRO A 107 1.30 3.02 10.09
C PRO A 107 0.11 3.86 10.60
N ILE A 108 -1.07 3.26 10.74
CA ILE A 108 -2.31 3.95 11.20
C ILE A 108 -2.08 4.58 12.57
N SER A 109 -1.52 3.83 13.53
CA SER A 109 -1.34 4.35 14.89
C SER A 109 -0.39 5.55 14.91
N ARG A 110 0.67 5.51 14.11
CA ARG A 110 1.62 6.63 13.96
C ARG A 110 0.96 7.85 13.35
N MET A 111 0.09 7.66 12.36
CA MET A 111 -0.64 8.77 11.74
C MET A 111 -1.67 9.38 12.68
N LEU A 112 -2.31 8.59 13.55
CA LEU A 112 -3.21 9.11 14.59
C LEU A 112 -2.46 9.91 15.66
N GLU A 113 -1.23 9.52 16.00
CA GLU A 113 -0.36 10.31 16.88
C GLU A 113 0.01 11.65 16.22
N LEU A 114 0.43 11.64 14.95
CA LEU A 114 0.74 12.86 14.21
C LEU A 114 -0.48 13.79 14.05
N GLU A 115 -1.69 13.24 13.93
CA GLU A 115 -2.94 14.01 13.97
C GLU A 115 -3.15 14.66 15.36
N ALA A 116 -2.97 13.88 16.43
CA ALA A 116 -3.11 14.39 17.81
C ALA A 116 -2.09 15.48 18.15
N GLU A 117 -0.90 15.41 17.56
CA GLU A 117 0.18 16.40 17.69
C GLU A 117 -0.01 17.62 16.77
N GLY A 118 -1.01 17.60 15.87
CA GLY A 118 -1.26 18.67 14.91
C GLY A 118 -0.24 18.75 13.77
N VAL A 119 0.54 17.68 13.52
CA VAL A 119 1.49 17.60 12.41
C VAL A 119 0.77 17.39 11.08
N ILE A 120 -0.30 16.60 11.09
CA ILE A 120 -1.25 16.46 9.97
C ILE A 120 -2.64 16.95 10.39
N GLY A 121 -3.46 17.35 9.43
CA GLY A 121 -4.83 17.80 9.69
C GLY A 121 -5.73 16.67 10.17
N SER A 122 -5.69 15.54 9.49
CA SER A 122 -6.39 14.31 9.91
C SER A 122 -5.92 13.08 9.12
N LEU A 123 -6.04 11.90 9.72
CA LEU A 123 -6.05 10.64 8.98
C LEU A 123 -7.42 10.43 8.34
N ALA A 124 -7.46 10.00 7.08
CA ALA A 124 -8.70 9.69 6.37
C ALA A 124 -9.50 8.58 7.08
N PRO A 125 -10.84 8.60 6.98
CA PRO A 125 -11.68 7.55 7.56
C PRO A 125 -11.36 6.17 7.00
N THR A 126 -11.00 6.09 5.70
CA THR A 126 -10.68 4.86 5.00
C THR A 126 -9.25 4.90 4.47
N ASN A 127 -8.53 3.81 4.70
CA ASN A 127 -7.22 3.53 4.15
C ASN A 127 -7.33 2.27 3.26
N TYR A 128 -6.31 1.96 2.48
CA TYR A 128 -6.45 0.92 1.46
C TYR A 128 -5.27 -0.04 1.46
N SER A 129 -5.58 -1.30 1.16
CA SER A 129 -4.58 -2.34 0.95
C SER A 129 -4.77 -2.98 -0.41
N PHE A 130 -3.66 -3.18 -1.10
CA PHE A 130 -3.55 -3.98 -2.32
C PHE A 130 -2.61 -5.16 -2.07
N MET A 131 -2.62 -6.12 -2.99
CA MET A 131 -1.58 -7.14 -3.07
C MET A 131 -0.39 -6.58 -3.86
N GLY A 132 0.83 -6.64 -3.31
CA GLY A 132 2.04 -6.10 -3.94
C GLY A 132 2.52 -6.89 -5.14
N TYR A 133 2.27 -8.20 -5.15
CA TYR A 133 2.62 -9.05 -6.27
C TYR A 133 1.59 -8.93 -7.40
N GLN A 134 1.91 -8.20 -8.46
CA GLN A 134 1.05 -7.95 -9.61
C GLN A 134 1.82 -8.14 -10.91
N PRO A 135 1.92 -9.38 -11.43
CA PRO A 135 2.56 -9.63 -12.74
C PRO A 135 1.86 -8.93 -13.90
N ASP A 136 0.52 -8.79 -13.82
CA ASP A 136 -0.30 -8.00 -14.73
C ASP A 136 -0.97 -6.85 -13.98
N THR A 137 -0.56 -5.63 -14.28
CA THR A 137 -1.07 -4.41 -13.65
C THR A 137 -2.29 -3.80 -14.34
N THR A 138 -2.83 -4.42 -15.39
CA THR A 138 -3.90 -3.86 -16.23
C THR A 138 -5.13 -3.54 -15.40
N ALA A 139 -5.64 -4.51 -14.62
CA ALA A 139 -6.82 -4.30 -13.78
C ALA A 139 -6.60 -3.25 -12.68
N TRP A 140 -5.38 -3.16 -12.14
CA TRP A 140 -5.02 -2.09 -11.21
C TRP A 140 -5.16 -0.71 -11.84
N ARG A 141 -4.56 -0.53 -13.02
CA ARG A 141 -4.50 0.77 -13.69
C ARG A 141 -5.84 1.22 -14.25
N GLU A 142 -6.61 0.28 -14.81
CA GLU A 142 -7.83 0.60 -15.56
C GLU A 142 -9.08 0.63 -14.66
N ARG A 143 -9.07 -0.09 -13.54
CA ARG A 143 -10.25 -0.21 -12.68
C ARG A 143 -9.97 0.17 -11.23
N TYR A 144 -9.18 -0.63 -10.50
CA TYR A 144 -9.16 -0.57 -9.03
C TYR A 144 -8.47 0.67 -8.47
N ALA A 145 -7.37 1.13 -9.06
CA ALA A 145 -6.73 2.37 -8.63
C ALA A 145 -7.59 3.61 -8.93
N PRO A 146 -8.25 3.74 -10.10
CA PRO A 146 -9.26 4.78 -10.33
C PRO A 146 -10.44 4.75 -9.33
N GLU A 147 -10.95 3.56 -8.98
CA GLU A 147 -12.01 3.42 -7.97
C GLU A 147 -11.55 3.93 -6.60
N VAL A 148 -10.37 3.52 -6.15
CA VAL A 148 -9.78 4.00 -4.88
C VAL A 148 -9.54 5.50 -4.92
N ALA A 149 -8.99 6.03 -6.01
CA ALA A 149 -8.76 7.46 -6.17
C ALA A 149 -10.08 8.26 -6.13
N GLN A 150 -11.18 7.72 -6.67
CA GLN A 150 -12.49 8.37 -6.57
C GLN A 150 -13.01 8.39 -5.14
N ARG A 151 -12.90 7.27 -4.40
CA ARG A 151 -13.29 7.20 -2.97
C ARG A 151 -12.51 8.20 -2.13
N MET A 152 -11.19 8.32 -2.35
CA MET A 152 -10.35 9.30 -1.68
C MET A 152 -10.80 10.74 -1.96
N ARG A 153 -11.19 11.06 -3.21
CA ARG A 153 -11.77 12.37 -3.56
C ARG A 153 -13.07 12.63 -2.83
N ASP A 154 -13.96 11.64 -2.75
CA ASP A 154 -15.25 11.73 -2.06
C ASP A 154 -15.04 11.97 -0.54
N GLU A 155 -14.01 11.40 0.05
CA GLU A 155 -13.58 11.62 1.42
C GLU A 155 -12.75 12.91 1.61
N ARG A 156 -12.48 13.66 0.53
CA ARG A 156 -11.68 14.90 0.53
C ARG A 156 -10.25 14.65 1.05
N VAL A 157 -9.63 13.59 0.61
CA VAL A 157 -8.21 13.32 0.87
C VAL A 157 -7.36 14.30 0.09
N ASP A 158 -6.39 14.94 0.77
CA ASP A 158 -5.49 15.92 0.20
C ASP A 158 -4.14 15.30 -0.21
N GLY A 159 -3.73 14.25 0.50
CA GLY A 159 -2.48 13.55 0.23
C GLY A 159 -2.56 12.07 0.57
N VAL A 160 -1.69 11.28 -0.06
CA VAL A 160 -1.61 9.83 0.15
C VAL A 160 -0.18 9.46 0.52
N LEU A 161 -0.04 8.71 1.62
CA LEU A 161 1.22 8.06 1.97
C LEU A 161 1.18 6.61 1.46
N LEU A 162 2.08 6.29 0.55
CA LEU A 162 2.25 4.94 0.01
C LEU A 162 3.26 4.18 0.87
N THR A 163 2.87 3.02 1.36
CA THR A 163 3.73 2.11 2.12
C THR A 163 3.88 0.79 1.36
N PRO A 164 4.76 0.76 0.33
CA PRO A 164 5.01 -0.45 -0.44
C PRO A 164 5.76 -1.48 0.40
N VAL A 165 5.41 -2.76 0.22
CA VAL A 165 6.01 -3.88 0.92
C VAL A 165 6.43 -4.97 -0.09
#